data_062efb043e54afea5251107c8cdc372c
#
_entry.id   062efb043e54afea5251107c8cdc372c
#
_cell.length_a   1.000
_cell.length_b   1.000
_cell.length_c   1.000
_cell.angle_alpha   90.00
_cell.angle_beta   90.00
_cell.angle_gamma   90.00
#
_symmetry.space_group_name_H-M   'P 1'
#
loop_
_entity.id
_entity.type
_entity.pdbx_description
1 polymer ?
#
loop_
_entity_poly.entity_id
_entity_poly.type
_entity_poly.pdbx_seq_one_letter_code
_entity_poly.pdbx_strand_id
1 'polypeptide(L)'
;MKGDAKLLEMLNVLLADELTAISQYMVHSEMCANWGYEHLHKKIEARAIQEMKHAEKLIGRIIFLEGTPRVDRLNKISIGPDVPKQLANDLKAEHVAWKAYNDAIRLADEVGDAPTRNMLEGTAREEDAHVDWLEEQQDQITQIGVELYLSNQTKE
;
A
#
# COMPACT_ATOMS: atom_id res chain seq x y z
N MET A 1 -14.87 13.75 -18.57
CA MET A 1 -14.35 15.13 -18.34
C MET A 1 -12.84 15.10 -18.50
N LYS A 2 -12.30 15.98 -19.30
CA LYS A 2 -10.85 15.96 -19.59
C LYS A 2 -10.05 16.42 -18.37
N GLY A 3 -9.15 15.57 -17.91
CA GLY A 3 -8.28 15.87 -16.77
C GLY A 3 -6.96 16.54 -17.17
N ASP A 4 -6.27 17.09 -16.16
CA ASP A 4 -4.93 17.65 -16.34
C ASP A 4 -3.93 16.52 -16.64
N ALA A 5 -3.06 16.74 -17.64
CA ALA A 5 -2.12 15.72 -18.10
C ALA A 5 -1.11 15.30 -17.02
N LYS A 6 -0.63 16.26 -16.21
CA LYS A 6 0.33 15.97 -15.13
C LYS A 6 -0.34 15.19 -14.00
N LEU A 7 -1.59 15.53 -13.69
CA LEU A 7 -2.36 14.81 -12.67
C LEU A 7 -2.62 13.36 -13.12
N LEU A 8 -3.01 13.15 -14.38
CA LEU A 8 -3.21 11.81 -14.93
C LEU A 8 -1.92 10.97 -14.86
N GLU A 9 -0.78 11.56 -15.17
CA GLU A 9 0.51 10.87 -15.03
C GLU A 9 0.77 10.48 -13.57
N MET A 10 0.52 11.39 -12.64
CA MET A 10 0.70 11.14 -11.22
C MET A 10 -0.24 10.04 -10.71
N LEU A 11 -1.50 10.02 -11.15
CA LEU A 11 -2.45 8.96 -10.78
C LEU A 11 -1.96 7.60 -11.30
N ASN A 12 -1.35 7.54 -12.48
CA ASN A 12 -0.75 6.31 -12.99
C ASN A 12 0.49 5.90 -12.21
N VAL A 13 1.27 6.85 -11.68
CA VAL A 13 2.39 6.54 -10.77
C VAL A 13 1.85 5.88 -9.49
N LEU A 14 0.80 6.46 -8.90
CA LEU A 14 0.15 5.87 -7.71
C LEU A 14 -0.40 4.48 -8.02
N LEU A 15 -0.99 4.29 -9.19
CA LEU A 15 -1.52 2.99 -9.60
C LEU A 15 -0.43 1.92 -9.65
N ALA A 16 0.75 2.27 -10.20
CA ALA A 16 1.90 1.36 -10.21
C ALA A 16 2.35 1.00 -8.78
N ASP A 17 2.35 1.97 -7.85
CA ASP A 17 2.68 1.73 -6.44
C ASP A 17 1.68 0.75 -5.80
N GLU A 18 0.37 0.93 -6.05
CA GLU A 18 -0.68 0.06 -5.51
C GLU A 18 -0.56 -1.37 -6.06
N LEU A 19 -0.36 -1.52 -7.37
CA LEU A 19 -0.20 -2.84 -7.98
C LEU A 19 1.05 -3.56 -7.47
N THR A 20 2.12 -2.83 -7.22
CA THR A 20 3.36 -3.36 -6.63
C THR A 20 3.11 -3.83 -5.20
N ALA A 21 2.42 -3.03 -4.40
CA ALA A 21 2.08 -3.37 -3.02
C ALA A 21 1.19 -4.61 -2.93
N ILE A 22 0.17 -4.71 -3.78
CA ILE A 22 -0.69 -5.89 -3.86
C ILE A 22 0.14 -7.16 -4.08
N SER A 23 1.04 -7.12 -5.06
CA SER A 23 1.88 -8.26 -5.41
C SER A 23 2.81 -8.66 -4.26
N GLN A 24 3.46 -7.69 -3.62
CA GLN A 24 4.37 -7.93 -2.51
C GLN A 24 3.62 -8.50 -1.29
N TYR A 25 2.48 -7.92 -0.93
CA TYR A 25 1.70 -8.34 0.23
C TYR A 25 1.08 -9.72 0.04
N MET A 26 0.63 -10.05 -1.17
CA MET A 26 0.13 -11.40 -1.46
C MET A 26 1.19 -12.46 -1.21
N VAL A 27 2.42 -12.23 -1.65
CA VAL A 27 3.52 -13.17 -1.42
C VAL A 27 3.86 -13.27 0.07
N HIS A 28 4.00 -12.13 0.75
CA HIS A 28 4.27 -12.11 2.20
C HIS A 28 3.17 -12.81 3.00
N SER A 29 1.91 -12.57 2.64
CA SER A 29 0.74 -13.20 3.27
C SER A 29 0.79 -14.73 3.13
N GLU A 30 1.05 -15.24 1.93
CA GLU A 30 1.14 -16.68 1.69
C GLU A 30 2.36 -17.31 2.37
N MET A 31 3.49 -16.61 2.43
CA MET A 31 4.65 -17.07 3.18
C MET A 31 4.32 -17.22 4.67
N CYS A 32 3.62 -16.24 5.24
CA CYS A 32 3.19 -16.31 6.64
C CYS A 32 2.23 -17.47 6.87
N ALA A 33 1.29 -17.73 5.96
CA ALA A 33 0.40 -18.89 6.03
C ALA A 33 1.18 -20.20 6.00
N ASN A 34 2.18 -20.30 5.13
CA ASN A 34 3.03 -21.48 5.00
C ASN A 34 3.82 -21.76 6.28
N TRP A 35 4.22 -20.72 7.00
CA TRP A 35 4.92 -20.87 8.29
C TRP A 35 3.97 -21.11 9.48
N GLY A 36 2.67 -21.02 9.27
CA GLY A 36 1.69 -21.17 10.34
C GLY A 36 1.43 -19.91 11.14
N TYR A 37 1.87 -18.76 10.67
CA TYR A 37 1.60 -17.46 11.29
C TYR A 37 0.26 -16.91 10.80
N GLU A 38 -0.82 -17.56 11.20
CA GLU A 38 -2.17 -17.31 10.69
C GLU A 38 -2.66 -15.89 10.95
N HIS A 39 -2.32 -15.34 12.10
CA HIS A 39 -2.71 -13.95 12.42
C HIS A 39 -2.08 -12.95 11.45
N LEU A 40 -0.77 -13.07 11.17
CA LEU A 40 -0.09 -12.22 10.20
C LEU A 40 -0.62 -12.44 8.79
N HIS A 41 -0.82 -13.71 8.41
CA HIS A 41 -1.42 -14.04 7.11
C HIS A 41 -2.70 -13.24 6.88
N LYS A 42 -3.63 -13.30 7.80
CA LYS A 42 -4.93 -12.61 7.67
C LYS A 42 -4.79 -11.10 7.61
N LYS A 43 -3.92 -10.53 8.43
CA LYS A 43 -3.69 -9.08 8.46
C LYS A 43 -3.08 -8.58 7.16
N ILE A 44 -2.06 -9.27 6.65
CA ILE A 44 -1.36 -8.88 5.42
C ILE A 44 -2.28 -9.10 4.21
N GLU A 45 -3.03 -10.19 4.17
CA GLU A 45 -4.02 -10.45 3.11
C GLU A 45 -5.09 -9.36 3.07
N ALA A 46 -5.64 -8.99 4.23
CA ALA A 46 -6.63 -7.90 4.32
C ALA A 46 -6.05 -6.60 3.77
N ARG A 47 -4.75 -6.35 4.02
CA ARG A 47 -4.07 -5.18 3.49
C ARG A 47 -3.92 -5.25 1.98
N ALA A 48 -3.56 -6.41 1.42
CA ALA A 48 -3.49 -6.59 -0.03
C ALA A 48 -4.85 -6.29 -0.69
N ILE A 49 -5.94 -6.73 -0.08
CA ILE A 49 -7.30 -6.46 -0.57
C ILE A 49 -7.61 -4.96 -0.51
N GLN A 50 -7.20 -4.27 0.55
CA GLN A 50 -7.38 -2.82 0.66
C GLN A 50 -6.62 -2.07 -0.43
N GLU A 51 -5.37 -2.47 -0.71
CA GLU A 51 -4.58 -1.90 -1.79
C GLU A 51 -5.25 -2.13 -3.16
N MET A 52 -5.89 -3.27 -3.37
CA MET A 52 -6.67 -3.53 -4.58
C MET A 52 -7.82 -2.54 -4.72
N LYS A 53 -8.52 -2.21 -3.63
CA LYS A 53 -9.59 -1.20 -3.65
C LYS A 53 -9.05 0.19 -3.93
N HIS A 54 -7.86 0.53 -3.44
CA HIS A 54 -7.18 1.77 -3.81
C HIS A 54 -6.90 1.82 -5.31
N ALA A 55 -6.39 0.71 -5.88
CA ALA A 55 -6.16 0.61 -7.32
C ALA A 55 -7.45 0.81 -8.13
N GLU A 56 -8.55 0.20 -7.70
CA GLU A 56 -9.85 0.37 -8.36
C GLU A 56 -10.30 1.84 -8.38
N LYS A 57 -10.14 2.55 -7.27
CA LYS A 57 -10.48 3.97 -7.18
C LYS A 57 -9.64 4.81 -8.14
N LEU A 58 -8.33 4.53 -8.21
CA LEU A 58 -7.43 5.22 -9.13
C LEU A 58 -7.81 4.97 -10.58
N ILE A 59 -8.07 3.71 -10.93
CA ILE A 59 -8.50 3.32 -12.29
C ILE A 59 -9.78 4.06 -12.66
N GLY A 60 -10.79 4.03 -11.79
CA GLY A 60 -12.06 4.71 -12.03
C GLY A 60 -11.89 6.22 -12.23
N ARG A 61 -11.02 6.84 -11.42
CA ARG A 61 -10.76 8.28 -11.54
C ARG A 61 -10.03 8.65 -12.83
N ILE A 62 -9.03 7.84 -13.20
CA ILE A 62 -8.30 8.04 -14.45
C ILE A 62 -9.24 7.95 -15.65
N ILE A 63 -10.13 6.95 -15.68
CA ILE A 63 -11.12 6.78 -16.75
C ILE A 63 -12.08 7.97 -16.79
N PHE A 64 -12.59 8.41 -15.64
CA PHE A 64 -13.47 9.57 -15.56
C PHE A 64 -12.81 10.84 -16.14
N LEU A 65 -11.51 10.99 -15.91
CA LEU A 65 -10.72 12.12 -16.40
C LEU A 65 -10.21 11.92 -17.84
N GLU A 66 -10.73 10.93 -18.56
CA GLU A 66 -10.41 10.60 -19.96
C GLU A 66 -8.94 10.20 -20.17
N GLY A 67 -8.29 9.68 -19.13
CA GLY A 67 -6.98 9.08 -19.22
C GLY A 67 -7.05 7.60 -19.46
N THR A 68 -5.88 6.98 -19.66
CA THR A 68 -5.74 5.53 -19.83
C THR A 68 -5.03 4.96 -18.58
N PRO A 69 -5.71 4.09 -17.79
CA PRO A 69 -5.03 3.43 -16.68
C PRO A 69 -3.94 2.48 -17.20
N ARG A 70 -2.76 2.59 -16.64
CA ARG A 70 -1.64 1.70 -16.99
C ARG A 70 -1.48 0.65 -15.89
N VAL A 71 -1.77 -0.61 -16.25
CA VAL A 71 -1.71 -1.74 -15.31
C VAL A 71 -0.60 -2.75 -15.66
N ASP A 72 0.25 -2.40 -16.61
CA ASP A 72 1.37 -3.22 -17.08
C ASP A 72 2.72 -2.83 -16.46
N ARG A 73 2.70 -1.94 -15.47
CA ARG A 73 3.91 -1.44 -14.81
C ARG A 73 3.89 -1.80 -13.33
N LEU A 74 4.94 -2.53 -12.90
CA LEU A 74 5.23 -2.77 -11.50
C LEU A 74 6.58 -2.14 -11.15
N ASN A 75 6.67 -1.58 -9.95
CA ASN A 75 7.94 -1.14 -9.39
C ASN A 75 8.69 -2.36 -8.83
N LYS A 76 9.89 -2.15 -8.30
CA LYS A 76 10.66 -3.23 -7.69
C LYS A 76 9.88 -3.83 -6.51
N ILE A 77 9.71 -5.15 -6.53
CA ILE A 77 9.11 -5.92 -5.45
C ILE A 77 10.23 -6.47 -4.57
N SER A 78 10.11 -6.29 -3.27
CA SER A 78 11.12 -6.73 -2.29
C SER A 78 10.50 -7.75 -1.34
N ILE A 79 10.75 -9.04 -1.61
CA ILE A 79 10.24 -10.13 -0.79
C ILE A 79 11.21 -10.41 0.35
N GLY A 80 10.72 -10.34 1.60
CA GLY A 80 11.50 -10.65 2.78
C GLY A 80 11.57 -12.16 3.04
N PRO A 81 12.76 -12.70 3.35
CA PRO A 81 12.92 -14.13 3.64
C PRO A 81 12.36 -14.55 4.99
N ASP A 82 12.12 -13.60 5.88
CA ASP A 82 11.57 -13.81 7.22
C ASP A 82 10.61 -12.66 7.58
N VAL A 83 9.86 -12.83 8.66
CA VAL A 83 8.84 -11.84 9.06
C VAL A 83 9.44 -10.46 9.36
N PRO A 84 10.52 -10.31 10.14
CA PRO A 84 11.10 -8.99 10.38
C PRO A 84 11.49 -8.27 9.09
N LYS A 85 12.05 -8.99 8.12
CA LYS A 85 12.45 -8.43 6.84
C LYS A 85 11.24 -8.07 5.98
N GLN A 86 10.19 -8.89 6.02
CA GLN A 86 8.93 -8.59 5.33
C GLN A 86 8.31 -7.29 5.85
N LEU A 87 8.23 -7.13 7.17
CA LEU A 87 7.70 -5.92 7.78
C LEU A 87 8.53 -4.69 7.42
N ALA A 88 9.85 -4.81 7.40
CA ALA A 88 10.73 -3.70 7.01
C ALA A 88 10.54 -3.32 5.54
N ASN A 89 10.44 -4.32 4.65
CA ASN A 89 10.21 -4.08 3.23
C ASN A 89 8.84 -3.44 2.98
N ASP A 90 7.81 -3.90 3.69
CA ASP A 90 6.46 -3.36 3.59
C ASP A 90 6.41 -1.91 4.10
N LEU A 91 7.07 -1.62 5.21
CA LEU A 91 7.12 -0.25 5.74
C LEU A 91 7.81 0.70 4.77
N LYS A 92 8.90 0.26 4.15
CA LYS A 92 9.59 1.05 3.14
C LYS A 92 8.69 1.35 1.94
N ALA A 93 7.94 0.36 1.47
CA ALA A 93 6.98 0.53 0.37
C ALA A 93 5.88 1.52 0.76
N GLU A 94 5.37 1.44 1.99
CA GLU A 94 4.35 2.37 2.49
C GLU A 94 4.85 3.82 2.58
N HIS A 95 6.09 4.03 3.01
CA HIS A 95 6.67 5.38 3.04
C HIS A 95 6.79 5.98 1.63
N VAL A 96 7.17 5.18 0.64
CA VAL A 96 7.21 5.62 -0.76
C VAL A 96 5.81 6.01 -1.24
N ALA A 97 4.82 5.16 -1.00
CA ALA A 97 3.42 5.41 -1.36
C ALA A 97 2.87 6.66 -0.65
N TRP A 98 3.11 6.77 0.64
CA TRP A 98 2.67 7.91 1.45
C TRP A 98 3.18 9.24 0.88
N LYS A 99 4.46 9.29 0.53
CA LYS A 99 5.06 10.48 -0.09
C LYS A 99 4.42 10.79 -1.44
N ALA A 100 4.23 9.77 -2.27
CA ALA A 100 3.61 9.92 -3.59
C ALA A 100 2.17 10.42 -3.49
N TYR A 101 1.39 9.92 -2.53
CA TYR A 101 0.02 10.41 -2.28
C TYR A 101 0.01 11.88 -1.86
N ASN A 102 0.92 12.30 -0.98
CA ASN A 102 1.01 13.71 -0.59
C ASN A 102 1.37 14.60 -1.77
N ASP A 103 2.29 14.17 -2.63
CA ASP A 103 2.65 14.91 -3.84
C ASP A 103 1.46 15.01 -4.80
N ALA A 104 0.71 13.93 -4.97
CA ALA A 104 -0.49 13.92 -5.83
C ALA A 104 -1.61 14.81 -5.28
N ILE A 105 -1.80 14.83 -3.95
CA ILE A 105 -2.77 15.70 -3.29
C ILE A 105 -2.46 17.17 -3.56
N ARG A 106 -1.20 17.56 -3.43
CA ARG A 106 -0.76 18.94 -3.75
C ARG A 106 -1.02 19.28 -5.21
N LEU A 107 -0.70 18.37 -6.11
CA LEU A 107 -0.93 18.59 -7.55
C LEU A 107 -2.41 18.71 -7.87
N ALA A 108 -3.26 17.87 -7.29
CA ALA A 108 -4.72 17.94 -7.47
C ALA A 108 -5.26 19.30 -7.01
N ASP A 109 -4.76 19.83 -5.90
CA ASP A 109 -5.13 21.15 -5.41
C ASP A 109 -4.67 22.25 -6.37
N GLU A 110 -3.42 22.18 -6.83
CA GLU A 110 -2.85 23.17 -7.76
C GLU A 110 -3.64 23.29 -9.07
N VAL A 111 -4.10 22.15 -9.60
CA VAL A 111 -4.88 22.15 -10.86
C VAL A 111 -6.38 22.36 -10.63
N GLY A 112 -6.80 22.54 -9.38
CA GLY A 112 -8.19 22.83 -9.05
C GLY A 112 -9.13 21.63 -9.11
N ASP A 113 -8.63 20.41 -8.93
CA ASP A 113 -9.45 19.19 -8.92
C ASP A 113 -9.71 18.74 -7.47
N ALA A 114 -10.64 19.39 -6.82
CA ALA A 114 -11.00 19.10 -5.44
C ALA A 114 -11.55 17.68 -5.22
N PRO A 115 -12.39 17.12 -6.09
CA PRO A 115 -12.83 15.73 -5.92
C PRO A 115 -11.69 14.70 -5.98
N THR A 116 -10.72 14.88 -6.87
CA THR A 116 -9.53 14.02 -6.90
C THR A 116 -8.72 14.18 -5.62
N ARG A 117 -8.48 15.43 -5.19
CA ARG A 117 -7.78 15.69 -3.91
C ARG A 117 -8.48 14.99 -2.76
N ASN A 118 -9.78 15.12 -2.64
CA ASN A 118 -10.55 14.50 -1.56
C ASN A 118 -10.44 12.96 -1.57
N MET A 119 -10.52 12.36 -2.76
CA MET A 119 -10.35 10.90 -2.91
C MET A 119 -8.96 10.47 -2.44
N LEU A 120 -7.92 11.17 -2.87
CA LEU A 120 -6.53 10.87 -2.50
C LEU A 120 -6.27 11.05 -1.01
N GLU A 121 -6.86 12.08 -0.39
CA GLU A 121 -6.77 12.31 1.06
C GLU A 121 -7.36 11.15 1.85
N GLY A 122 -8.46 10.57 1.39
CA GLY A 122 -9.07 9.38 2.00
C GLY A 122 -8.12 8.19 1.99
N THR A 123 -7.49 7.93 0.86
CA THR A 123 -6.50 6.85 0.73
C THR A 123 -5.25 7.13 1.57
N ALA A 124 -4.78 8.38 1.60
CA ALA A 124 -3.62 8.75 2.41
C ALA A 124 -3.85 8.48 3.90
N ARG A 125 -5.07 8.69 4.42
CA ARG A 125 -5.42 8.35 5.80
C ARG A 125 -5.33 6.84 6.06
N GLU A 126 -5.73 6.02 5.09
CA GLU A 126 -5.63 4.57 5.22
C GLU A 126 -4.16 4.11 5.17
N GLU A 127 -3.32 4.78 4.36
CA GLU A 127 -1.87 4.54 4.33
C GLU A 127 -1.22 4.89 5.68
N ASP A 128 -1.61 6.01 6.30
CA ASP A 128 -1.16 6.39 7.64
C ASP A 128 -1.44 5.27 8.66
N ALA A 129 -2.65 4.75 8.65
CA ALA A 129 -3.03 3.67 9.57
C ALA A 129 -2.20 2.40 9.34
N HIS A 130 -1.82 2.13 8.11
CA HIS A 130 -0.99 0.97 7.81
C HIS A 130 0.47 1.19 8.21
N VAL A 131 1.00 2.38 8.02
CA VAL A 131 2.33 2.74 8.54
C VAL A 131 2.37 2.54 10.05
N ASP A 132 1.38 3.05 10.76
CA ASP A 132 1.27 2.91 12.21
C ASP A 132 1.26 1.44 12.64
N TRP A 133 0.46 0.61 11.98
CA TRP A 133 0.41 -0.82 12.26
C TRP A 133 1.77 -1.51 12.03
N LEU A 134 2.46 -1.19 10.95
CA LEU A 134 3.77 -1.77 10.64
C LEU A 134 4.82 -1.36 11.69
N GLU A 135 4.83 -0.10 12.09
CA GLU A 135 5.72 0.40 13.13
C GLU A 135 5.43 -0.28 14.47
N GLU A 136 4.14 -0.47 14.81
CA GLU A 136 3.73 -1.19 16.01
C GLU A 136 4.29 -2.63 16.01
N GLN A 137 4.22 -3.34 14.88
CA GLN A 137 4.78 -4.70 14.80
C GLN A 137 6.30 -4.69 15.03
N GLN A 138 7.00 -3.74 14.44
CA GLN A 138 8.44 -3.60 14.64
C GLN A 138 8.80 -3.28 16.09
N ASP A 139 8.02 -2.42 16.73
CA ASP A 139 8.22 -2.07 18.14
C ASP A 139 8.01 -3.29 19.04
N GLN A 140 6.99 -4.09 18.78
CA GLN A 140 6.77 -5.34 19.53
C GLN A 140 7.96 -6.29 19.38
N ILE A 141 8.47 -6.49 18.17
CA ILE A 141 9.63 -7.34 17.94
C ILE A 141 10.84 -6.82 18.71
N THR A 142 11.06 -5.51 18.73
CA THR A 142 12.17 -4.89 19.47
C THR A 142 12.02 -5.08 20.98
N GLN A 143 10.82 -4.96 21.51
CA GLN A 143 10.56 -4.99 22.95
C GLN A 143 10.52 -6.40 23.53
N ILE A 144 9.91 -7.35 22.86
CA ILE A 144 9.70 -8.70 23.38
C ILE A 144 10.54 -9.79 22.69
N GLY A 145 11.22 -9.42 21.61
CA GLY A 145 12.01 -10.36 20.81
C GLY A 145 11.20 -11.06 19.74
N VAL A 146 11.85 -11.46 18.66
CA VAL A 146 11.19 -12.05 17.49
C VAL A 146 10.49 -13.37 17.81
N GLU A 147 11.08 -14.20 18.67
CA GLU A 147 10.52 -15.52 18.99
C GLU A 147 9.19 -15.42 19.72
N LEU A 148 9.08 -14.56 20.73
CA LEU A 148 7.82 -14.30 21.44
C LEU A 148 6.81 -13.63 20.54
N TYR A 149 7.25 -12.68 19.74
CA TYR A 149 6.38 -12.01 18.76
C TYR A 149 5.74 -13.05 17.83
N LEU A 150 6.55 -13.91 17.22
CA LEU A 150 6.06 -14.92 16.28
C LEU A 150 5.15 -15.95 16.95
N SER A 151 5.43 -16.33 18.20
CA SER A 151 4.56 -17.27 18.92
C SER A 151 3.13 -16.72 19.09
N ASN A 152 2.98 -15.40 19.16
CA ASN A 152 1.66 -14.75 19.24
C ASN A 152 0.96 -14.62 17.88
N GLN A 153 1.66 -14.92 16.78
CA GLN A 153 1.12 -14.82 15.43
C GLN A 153 0.52 -16.12 14.91
N THR A 154 0.66 -17.21 15.63
CA THR A 154 0.15 -18.54 15.24
C THR A 154 -1.35 -18.72 15.43
N LYS A 155 -2.02 -17.76 16.08
CA LYS A 155 -3.47 -17.77 16.33
C LYS A 155 -4.16 -16.74 15.44
N GLU A 156 -5.43 -16.99 15.20
CA GLU A 156 -6.30 -16.06 14.47
C GLU A 156 -6.60 -14.77 15.24
#